data_a4b1f7ba9cad4530e927403e3d28c398
#
_entry.id   a4b1f7ba9cad4530e927403e3d28c398
#
_cell.length_a   1.000
_cell.length_b   1.000
_cell.length_c   1.000
_cell.angle_alpha   90.00
_cell.angle_beta   90.00
_cell.angle_gamma   90.00
#
_symmetry.space_group_name_H-M   'P 1'
#
loop_
_entity.id
_entity.type
_entity.pdbx_description
1 polymer ?
#
loop_
_entity_poly.entity_id
_entity_poly.type
_entity_poly.pdbx_seq_one_letter_code
_entity_poly.pdbx_strand_id
1 'polypeptide(L)'
;MHPTPDALIVIDIQNDFCPGGALAVAGGDEILAPVNALLEAYQVKVLTQDWHPAGHGSFASSHPGAAPFSVTTLPYGEQVLWPDHCVIGTKGADFHPDLNTDAADLIIRKGFRAGVDSYSAFFENDHETPTGLDGYLRTRGVSRLTLVGLATDFCVQYSALDAARLGYDVTVREDACRAIDLDGSLEAARKAMRAAGVVLEG
;
A
#
# COMPACT_ATOMS: atom_id res chain seq x y z
N MET A 1 -7.63 12.67 -30.06
CA MET A 1 -6.99 12.59 -28.74
C MET A 1 -7.17 11.14 -28.28
N HIS A 2 -6.09 10.45 -27.95
CA HIS A 2 -6.22 9.16 -27.27
C HIS A 2 -6.79 9.45 -25.88
N PRO A 3 -7.75 8.65 -25.36
CA PRO A 3 -8.20 8.80 -23.99
C PRO A 3 -6.98 8.67 -23.05
N THR A 4 -6.90 9.53 -22.05
CA THR A 4 -5.87 9.40 -21.01
C THR A 4 -6.02 8.03 -20.35
N PRO A 5 -4.95 7.24 -20.29
CA PRO A 5 -5.05 5.91 -19.69
C PRO A 5 -5.31 6.00 -18.20
N ASP A 6 -6.17 5.12 -17.70
CA ASP A 6 -6.38 4.91 -16.27
C ASP A 6 -5.39 3.89 -15.77
N ALA A 7 -4.89 4.06 -14.55
CA ALA A 7 -4.01 3.08 -13.93
C ALA A 7 -4.68 2.42 -12.72
N LEU A 8 -4.45 1.11 -12.60
CA LEU A 8 -4.73 0.34 -11.40
C LEU A 8 -3.45 0.23 -10.57
N ILE A 9 -3.55 0.60 -9.31
CA ILE A 9 -2.49 0.41 -8.32
C ILE A 9 -2.95 -0.64 -7.33
N VAL A 10 -2.33 -1.80 -7.39
CA VAL A 10 -2.60 -2.93 -6.50
C VAL A 10 -1.58 -2.90 -5.37
N ILE A 11 -2.06 -2.69 -4.16
CA ILE A 11 -1.22 -2.39 -3.01
C ILE A 11 -1.03 -3.61 -2.15
N ASP A 12 0.22 -4.06 -2.04
CA ASP A 12 0.79 -4.97 -1.05
C ASP A 12 0.00 -6.27 -0.81
N ILE A 13 -0.47 -6.93 -1.87
CA ILE A 13 -1.12 -8.24 -1.73
C ILE A 13 -0.04 -9.33 -1.60
N GLN A 14 0.56 -9.39 -0.41
CA GLN A 14 1.68 -10.26 -0.03
C GLN A 14 1.25 -11.29 1.02
N ASN A 15 2.01 -12.38 1.14
CA ASN A 15 1.65 -13.47 2.06
C ASN A 15 1.55 -13.00 3.51
N ASP A 16 2.41 -12.07 3.97
CA ASP A 16 2.37 -11.59 5.36
C ASP A 16 1.13 -10.76 5.68
N PHE A 17 0.47 -10.17 4.68
CA PHE A 17 -0.79 -9.44 4.86
C PHE A 17 -2.04 -10.30 4.65
N CYS A 18 -1.89 -11.55 4.21
CA CYS A 18 -2.99 -12.49 4.05
C CYS A 18 -3.12 -13.41 5.26
N PRO A 19 -4.26 -14.13 5.43
CA PRO A 19 -4.46 -15.04 6.55
C PRO A 19 -3.31 -16.04 6.74
N GLY A 20 -2.77 -16.09 7.94
CA GLY A 20 -1.59 -16.91 8.29
C GLY A 20 -0.25 -16.20 8.17
N GLY A 21 -0.22 -14.97 7.66
CA GLY A 21 0.98 -14.13 7.60
C GLY A 21 1.29 -13.40 8.91
N ALA A 22 2.46 -12.76 8.96
CA ALA A 22 2.98 -12.12 10.18
C ALA A 22 2.21 -10.86 10.60
N LEU A 23 1.57 -10.17 9.64
CA LEU A 23 0.72 -9.00 9.86
C LEU A 23 -0.62 -9.19 9.10
N ALA A 24 -1.27 -10.32 9.35
CA ALA A 24 -2.46 -10.74 8.63
C ALA A 24 -3.63 -9.76 8.77
N VAL A 25 -4.16 -9.34 7.65
CA VAL A 25 -5.40 -8.57 7.53
C VAL A 25 -6.57 -9.54 7.38
N ALA A 26 -7.61 -9.37 8.17
CA ALA A 26 -8.79 -10.24 8.12
C ALA A 26 -9.43 -10.22 6.73
N GLY A 27 -9.58 -11.39 6.10
CA GLY A 27 -10.11 -11.52 4.75
C GLY A 27 -9.20 -10.92 3.65
N GLY A 28 -7.91 -10.74 3.92
CA GLY A 28 -6.97 -10.17 2.95
C GLY A 28 -6.86 -10.96 1.64
N ASP A 29 -7.10 -12.25 1.67
CA ASP A 29 -7.13 -13.14 0.50
C ASP A 29 -8.47 -13.13 -0.27
N GLU A 30 -9.54 -12.66 0.34
CA GLU A 30 -10.86 -12.58 -0.32
C GLU A 30 -10.90 -11.57 -1.49
N ILE A 31 -9.94 -10.63 -1.50
CA ILE A 31 -9.86 -9.61 -2.56
C ILE A 31 -9.15 -10.09 -3.83
N LEU A 32 -8.53 -11.26 -3.83
CA LEU A 32 -7.75 -11.78 -4.96
C LEU A 32 -8.58 -11.89 -6.26
N ALA A 33 -9.78 -12.47 -6.16
CA ALA A 33 -10.62 -12.61 -7.34
C ALA A 33 -11.06 -11.27 -7.97
N PRO A 34 -11.61 -10.29 -7.20
CA PRO A 34 -11.92 -8.98 -7.76
C PRO A 34 -10.68 -8.21 -8.24
N VAL A 35 -9.54 -8.31 -7.56
CA VAL A 35 -8.30 -7.65 -8.00
C VAL A 35 -7.78 -8.23 -9.32
N ASN A 36 -7.77 -9.55 -9.47
CA ASN A 36 -7.37 -10.19 -10.72
C ASN A 36 -8.28 -9.79 -11.89
N ALA A 37 -9.58 -9.67 -11.65
CA ALA A 37 -10.51 -9.19 -12.69
C ALA A 37 -10.21 -7.72 -13.08
N LEU A 38 -9.87 -6.87 -12.12
CA LEU A 38 -9.46 -5.49 -12.38
C LEU A 38 -8.14 -5.42 -13.15
N LEU A 39 -7.16 -6.30 -12.84
CA LEU A 39 -5.89 -6.38 -13.57
C LEU A 39 -6.10 -6.67 -15.07
N GLU A 40 -7.16 -7.37 -15.45
CA GLU A 40 -7.47 -7.60 -16.86
C GLU A 40 -8.14 -6.39 -17.54
N ALA A 41 -8.77 -5.50 -16.77
CA ALA A 41 -9.57 -4.40 -17.30
C ALA A 41 -8.77 -3.11 -17.56
N TYR A 42 -7.66 -2.90 -16.84
CA TYR A 42 -6.87 -1.67 -16.91
C TYR A 42 -5.72 -1.77 -17.91
N GLN A 43 -5.36 -0.62 -18.51
CA GLN A 43 -4.25 -0.53 -19.47
C GLN A 43 -2.89 -0.33 -18.80
N VAL A 44 -2.86 0.37 -17.66
CA VAL A 44 -1.64 0.58 -16.86
C VAL A 44 -1.85 -0.07 -15.50
N LYS A 45 -0.97 -0.98 -15.15
CA LYS A 45 -1.10 -1.82 -13.96
C LYS A 45 0.20 -1.83 -13.18
N VAL A 46 0.13 -1.40 -11.93
CA VAL A 46 1.25 -1.35 -11.02
C VAL A 46 0.93 -2.17 -9.78
N LEU A 47 1.86 -3.02 -9.39
CA LEU A 47 1.83 -3.68 -8.07
C LEU A 47 2.82 -2.97 -7.15
N THR A 48 2.46 -2.77 -5.89
CA THR A 48 3.42 -2.40 -4.86
C THR A 48 3.81 -3.60 -4.02
N GLN A 49 5.01 -3.57 -3.48
CA GLN A 49 5.54 -4.62 -2.65
C GLN A 49 6.29 -4.01 -1.46
N ASP A 50 5.77 -4.25 -0.27
CA ASP A 50 6.48 -3.94 0.97
C ASP A 50 7.73 -4.81 1.07
N TRP A 51 8.90 -4.18 1.34
CA TRP A 51 10.19 -4.85 1.15
C TRP A 51 11.20 -4.44 2.21
N HIS A 52 10.98 -4.91 3.44
CA HIS A 52 11.76 -4.46 4.59
C HIS A 52 13.04 -5.27 4.78
N PRO A 53 14.20 -4.60 4.98
CA PRO A 53 15.39 -5.30 5.48
C PRO A 53 15.14 -5.84 6.90
N ALA A 54 15.80 -6.93 7.24
CA ALA A 54 15.77 -7.46 8.60
C ALA A 54 16.23 -6.37 9.60
N GLY A 55 15.51 -6.25 10.72
CA GLY A 55 15.78 -5.21 11.71
C GLY A 55 15.34 -3.80 11.29
N HIS A 56 14.33 -3.69 10.41
CA HIS A 56 13.79 -2.41 9.98
C HIS A 56 13.32 -1.56 11.17
N GLY A 57 13.47 -0.22 11.08
CA GLY A 57 13.15 0.71 12.17
C GLY A 57 11.68 0.80 12.55
N SER A 58 10.75 0.33 11.71
CA SER A 58 9.33 0.24 12.04
C SER A 58 8.94 -1.07 12.74
N PHE A 59 9.86 -2.00 12.94
CA PHE A 59 9.56 -3.24 13.65
C PHE A 59 9.67 -3.08 15.16
N ALA A 60 8.69 -3.61 15.90
CA ALA A 60 8.74 -3.62 17.37
C ALA A 60 9.97 -4.35 17.91
N SER A 61 10.42 -5.38 17.22
CA SER A 61 11.63 -6.14 17.55
C SER A 61 12.93 -5.32 17.52
N SER A 62 12.93 -4.20 16.78
CA SER A 62 14.07 -3.27 16.68
C SER A 62 14.14 -2.29 17.86
N HIS A 63 13.14 -2.27 18.75
CA HIS A 63 13.05 -1.35 19.89
C HIS A 63 12.94 -2.14 21.20
N PRO A 64 13.98 -2.15 22.06
CA PRO A 64 13.97 -2.91 23.31
C PRO A 64 12.75 -2.62 24.18
N GLY A 65 11.95 -3.65 24.48
CA GLY A 65 10.76 -3.53 25.34
C GLY A 65 9.51 -3.00 24.66
N ALA A 66 9.56 -2.65 23.38
CA ALA A 66 8.38 -2.25 22.64
C ALA A 66 7.50 -3.46 22.25
N ALA A 67 6.19 -3.25 22.26
CA ALA A 67 5.24 -4.24 21.77
C ALA A 67 4.77 -3.89 20.36
N PRO A 68 4.41 -4.89 19.52
CA PRO A 68 3.70 -4.62 18.27
C PRO A 68 2.47 -3.74 18.49
N PHE A 69 2.18 -2.88 17.52
CA PHE A 69 1.10 -1.89 17.52
C PHE A 69 1.27 -0.73 18.51
N SER A 70 2.35 -0.68 19.29
CA SER A 70 2.68 0.54 20.05
C SER A 70 3.18 1.65 19.11
N VAL A 71 3.12 2.90 19.58
CA VAL A 71 3.58 4.07 18.82
C VAL A 71 4.91 4.57 19.41
N THR A 72 5.83 4.93 18.54
CA THR A 72 7.08 5.59 18.91
C THR A 72 7.31 6.83 18.04
N THR A 73 8.26 7.68 18.44
CA THR A 73 8.70 8.81 17.62
C THR A 73 10.04 8.49 16.98
N LEU A 74 10.07 8.49 15.67
CA LEU A 74 11.27 8.36 14.84
C LEU A 74 11.65 9.73 14.24
N PRO A 75 12.82 9.86 13.59
CA PRO A 75 13.26 11.14 13.04
C PRO A 75 12.28 11.81 12.08
N TYR A 76 11.42 11.05 11.42
CA TYR A 76 10.41 11.52 10.48
C TYR A 76 9.01 11.71 11.10
N GLY A 77 8.81 11.43 12.37
CA GLY A 77 7.54 11.61 13.07
C GLY A 77 7.07 10.39 13.86
N GLU A 78 5.77 10.32 14.12
CA GLU A 78 5.15 9.18 14.81
C GLU A 78 5.11 7.96 13.89
N GLN A 79 5.45 6.80 14.46
CA GLN A 79 5.48 5.51 13.77
C GLN A 79 4.80 4.44 14.63
N VAL A 80 3.85 3.74 14.03
CA VAL A 80 3.32 2.49 14.60
C VAL A 80 4.38 1.41 14.45
N LEU A 81 4.71 0.73 15.54
CA LEU A 81 5.65 -0.38 15.53
C LEU A 81 4.94 -1.68 15.17
N TRP A 82 5.35 -2.28 14.08
CA TRP A 82 4.74 -3.48 13.52
C TRP A 82 5.43 -4.75 13.99
N PRO A 83 4.75 -5.92 13.95
CA PRO A 83 5.45 -7.20 13.89
C PRO A 83 6.43 -7.22 12.71
N ASP A 84 7.49 -8.00 12.77
CA ASP A 84 8.37 -8.21 11.62
C ASP A 84 7.56 -8.85 10.48
N HIS A 85 7.49 -8.16 9.35
CA HIS A 85 6.70 -8.57 8.20
C HIS A 85 7.39 -8.17 6.90
N CYS A 86 7.03 -8.81 5.80
CA CYS A 86 7.54 -8.54 4.46
C CYS A 86 9.08 -8.40 4.40
N VAL A 87 9.77 -9.23 5.20
CA VAL A 87 11.23 -9.19 5.30
C VAL A 87 11.84 -9.72 4.00
N ILE A 88 12.78 -8.98 3.45
CA ILE A 88 13.48 -9.28 2.18
C ILE A 88 13.96 -10.73 2.15
N GLY A 89 13.58 -11.46 1.10
CA GLY A 89 14.00 -12.84 0.87
C GLY A 89 13.21 -13.89 1.66
N THR A 90 12.17 -13.49 2.40
CA THR A 90 11.26 -14.44 3.05
C THR A 90 10.01 -14.69 2.18
N LYS A 91 9.35 -15.82 2.40
CA LYS A 91 8.09 -16.14 1.77
C LYS A 91 6.98 -15.12 2.14
N GLY A 92 7.06 -14.51 3.31
CA GLY A 92 6.13 -13.48 3.76
C GLY A 92 6.12 -12.25 2.85
N ALA A 93 7.29 -11.87 2.35
CA ALA A 93 7.47 -10.74 1.44
C ALA A 93 7.07 -11.05 -0.02
N ASP A 94 6.88 -12.33 -0.40
CA ASP A 94 6.39 -12.69 -1.73
C ASP A 94 4.93 -12.30 -1.90
N PHE A 95 4.53 -11.98 -3.13
CA PHE A 95 3.12 -11.83 -3.47
C PHE A 95 2.33 -13.10 -3.18
N HIS A 96 1.04 -12.92 -2.89
CA HIS A 96 0.15 -14.09 -2.75
C HIS A 96 0.16 -14.90 -4.05
N PRO A 97 0.27 -16.26 -3.98
CA PRO A 97 0.44 -17.08 -5.17
C PRO A 97 -0.72 -17.01 -6.17
N ASP A 98 -1.92 -16.66 -5.71
CA ASP A 98 -3.10 -16.52 -6.55
C ASP A 98 -3.27 -15.11 -7.15
N LEU A 99 -2.37 -14.16 -6.86
CA LEU A 99 -2.34 -12.87 -7.53
C LEU A 99 -1.70 -13.00 -8.91
N ASN A 100 -2.38 -12.49 -9.94
CA ASN A 100 -1.85 -12.48 -11.31
C ASN A 100 -0.77 -11.40 -11.49
N THR A 101 0.42 -11.67 -10.99
CA THR A 101 1.56 -10.76 -11.07
C THR A 101 2.08 -10.55 -12.50
N ASP A 102 1.87 -11.50 -13.40
CA ASP A 102 2.30 -11.43 -14.81
C ASP A 102 1.53 -10.35 -15.60
N ALA A 103 0.37 -9.93 -15.10
CA ALA A 103 -0.40 -8.86 -15.71
C ALA A 103 0.21 -7.45 -15.47
N ALA A 104 1.12 -7.30 -14.50
CA ALA A 104 1.63 -6.01 -14.11
C ALA A 104 2.64 -5.44 -15.13
N ASP A 105 2.55 -4.12 -15.38
CA ASP A 105 3.54 -3.38 -16.17
C ASP A 105 4.74 -2.94 -15.32
N LEU A 106 4.53 -2.77 -14.01
CA LEU A 106 5.55 -2.34 -13.04
C LEU A 106 5.30 -2.99 -11.69
N ILE A 107 6.36 -3.44 -11.05
CA ILE A 107 6.37 -3.75 -9.63
C ILE A 107 7.29 -2.73 -8.95
N ILE A 108 6.74 -1.99 -7.98
CA ILE A 108 7.50 -1.02 -7.21
C ILE A 108 7.64 -1.47 -5.76
N ARG A 109 8.88 -1.54 -5.28
CA ARG A 109 9.18 -1.88 -3.90
C ARG A 109 9.27 -0.64 -3.05
N LYS A 110 8.74 -0.71 -1.84
CA LYS A 110 8.76 0.37 -0.85
C LYS A 110 9.23 -0.16 0.51
N GLY A 111 9.57 0.72 1.44
CA GLY A 111 10.00 0.35 2.78
C GLY A 111 11.35 -0.37 2.85
N PHE A 112 12.20 -0.25 1.83
CA PHE A 112 13.50 -0.93 1.80
C PHE A 112 14.64 -0.15 2.48
N ARG A 113 14.38 1.08 2.94
CA ARG A 113 15.34 1.86 3.71
C ARG A 113 15.14 1.60 5.19
N ALA A 114 16.13 1.03 5.87
CA ALA A 114 16.02 0.57 7.25
C ALA A 114 15.58 1.65 8.25
N GLY A 115 15.80 2.92 7.96
CA GLY A 115 15.56 4.04 8.89
C GLY A 115 14.26 4.81 8.67
N VAL A 116 13.51 4.52 7.61
CA VAL A 116 12.23 5.17 7.30
C VAL A 116 11.27 4.15 6.71
N ASP A 117 10.03 4.15 7.20
CA ASP A 117 8.97 3.29 6.70
C ASP A 117 8.29 3.90 5.46
N SER A 118 7.49 3.12 4.76
CA SER A 118 6.81 3.56 3.54
C SER A 118 5.43 2.93 3.44
N TYR A 119 4.41 3.63 3.90
CA TYR A 119 3.02 3.19 3.67
C TYR A 119 2.59 3.52 2.26
N SER A 120 2.84 4.76 1.83
CA SER A 120 2.44 5.22 0.51
C SER A 120 3.24 4.56 -0.62
N ALA A 121 2.55 4.28 -1.74
CA ALA A 121 3.17 3.92 -3.00
C ALA A 121 3.98 5.06 -3.64
N PHE A 122 3.84 6.30 -3.17
CA PHE A 122 4.42 7.50 -3.78
C PHE A 122 5.59 8.08 -2.99
N PHE A 123 5.50 8.11 -1.66
CA PHE A 123 6.53 8.65 -0.78
C PHE A 123 6.74 7.74 0.43
N GLU A 124 7.93 7.80 1.00
CA GLU A 124 8.19 7.21 2.31
C GLU A 124 7.52 8.04 3.42
N ASN A 125 7.48 7.53 4.64
CA ASN A 125 6.77 8.19 5.75
C ASN A 125 7.40 9.53 6.18
N ASP A 126 8.55 9.90 5.64
CA ASP A 126 9.11 11.24 5.74
C ASP A 126 8.38 12.27 4.86
N HIS A 127 7.49 11.83 3.95
CA HIS A 127 6.75 12.63 2.98
C HIS A 127 7.61 13.42 1.98
N GLU A 128 8.90 13.15 1.91
CA GLU A 128 9.89 13.82 1.06
C GLU A 128 10.57 12.85 0.09
N THR A 129 10.87 11.63 0.52
CA THR A 129 11.58 10.64 -0.29
C THR A 129 10.63 9.93 -1.25
N PRO A 130 10.73 10.16 -2.58
CA PRO A 130 9.82 9.56 -3.53
C PRO A 130 10.21 8.11 -3.83
N THR A 131 9.21 7.27 -4.09
CA THR A 131 9.40 5.90 -4.59
C THR A 131 9.78 5.84 -6.07
N GLY A 132 9.40 6.85 -6.83
CA GLY A 132 9.53 6.91 -8.29
C GLY A 132 8.22 6.61 -9.05
N LEU A 133 7.15 6.21 -8.37
CA LEU A 133 5.87 5.87 -9.03
C LEU A 133 5.27 7.05 -9.78
N ASP A 134 5.29 8.26 -9.22
CA ASP A 134 4.75 9.46 -9.89
C ASP A 134 5.43 9.69 -11.25
N GLY A 135 6.76 9.59 -11.31
CA GLY A 135 7.51 9.74 -12.57
C GLY A 135 7.10 8.72 -13.64
N TYR A 136 6.90 7.45 -13.24
CA TYR A 136 6.42 6.41 -14.15
C TYR A 136 5.01 6.74 -14.67
N LEU A 137 4.07 7.07 -13.79
CA LEU A 137 2.69 7.39 -14.16
C LEU A 137 2.60 8.62 -15.07
N ARG A 138 3.35 9.69 -14.78
CA ARG A 138 3.45 10.89 -15.63
C ARG A 138 3.97 10.55 -17.02
N THR A 139 5.01 9.73 -17.11
CA THR A 139 5.57 9.29 -18.40
C THR A 139 4.55 8.49 -19.23
N ARG A 140 3.64 7.77 -18.57
CA ARG A 140 2.54 7.03 -19.22
C ARG A 140 1.32 7.92 -19.55
N GLY A 141 1.34 9.19 -19.15
CA GLY A 141 0.22 10.12 -19.36
C GLY A 141 -1.00 9.83 -18.50
N VAL A 142 -0.83 9.12 -17.38
CA VAL A 142 -1.91 8.78 -16.45
C VAL A 142 -2.32 10.00 -15.65
N SER A 143 -3.63 10.18 -15.48
CA SER A 143 -4.20 11.21 -14.61
C SER A 143 -5.26 10.69 -13.64
N ARG A 144 -5.77 9.48 -13.88
CA ARG A 144 -6.77 8.82 -13.02
C ARG A 144 -6.21 7.52 -12.48
N LEU A 145 -6.42 7.30 -11.18
CA LEU A 145 -5.94 6.13 -10.46
C LEU A 145 -7.07 5.41 -9.77
N THR A 146 -7.07 4.10 -9.87
CA THR A 146 -7.88 3.24 -9.03
C THR A 146 -6.95 2.45 -8.12
N LEU A 147 -7.17 2.54 -6.81
CA LEU A 147 -6.39 1.86 -5.80
C LEU A 147 -7.18 0.71 -5.20
N VAL A 148 -6.52 -0.42 -5.03
CA VAL A 148 -7.04 -1.65 -4.39
C VAL A 148 -5.94 -2.28 -3.54
N GLY A 149 -6.29 -3.17 -2.62
CA GLY A 149 -5.31 -3.98 -1.88
C GLY A 149 -5.34 -3.79 -0.37
N LEU A 150 -4.17 -3.89 0.25
CA LEU A 150 -3.98 -4.01 1.70
C LEU A 150 -2.99 -2.95 2.24
N ALA A 151 -3.21 -2.40 3.43
CA ALA A 151 -4.47 -2.35 4.13
C ALA A 151 -5.16 -1.01 3.86
N THR A 152 -6.50 -1.00 3.84
CA THR A 152 -7.30 0.20 3.50
C THR A 152 -6.90 1.43 4.32
N ASP A 153 -6.67 1.25 5.59
CA ASP A 153 -6.43 2.29 6.61
C ASP A 153 -4.96 2.66 6.78
N PHE A 154 -4.05 2.02 6.04
CA PHE A 154 -2.62 2.33 6.00
C PHE A 154 -2.14 2.51 4.55
N CYS A 155 -1.55 1.51 3.93
CA CYS A 155 -0.88 1.67 2.64
C CYS A 155 -1.83 2.19 1.54
N VAL A 156 -3.09 1.75 1.50
CA VAL A 156 -4.08 2.25 0.53
C VAL A 156 -4.42 3.71 0.80
N GLN A 157 -4.76 4.06 2.05
CA GLN A 157 -5.07 5.45 2.45
C GLN A 157 -3.91 6.40 2.15
N TYR A 158 -2.70 6.08 2.63
CA TYR A 158 -1.54 6.95 2.45
C TYR A 158 -1.21 7.14 0.96
N SER A 159 -1.32 6.07 0.16
CA SER A 159 -1.16 6.16 -1.29
C SER A 159 -2.24 7.03 -1.93
N ALA A 160 -3.49 6.90 -1.51
CA ALA A 160 -4.60 7.69 -2.04
C ALA A 160 -4.46 9.19 -1.72
N LEU A 161 -4.04 9.52 -0.49
CA LEU A 161 -3.82 10.90 -0.07
C LEU A 161 -2.66 11.55 -0.82
N ASP A 162 -1.54 10.84 -0.98
CA ASP A 162 -0.39 11.35 -1.72
C ASP A 162 -0.72 11.51 -3.21
N ALA A 163 -1.43 10.56 -3.80
CA ALA A 163 -1.90 10.66 -5.18
C ALA A 163 -2.80 11.88 -5.40
N ALA A 164 -3.77 12.11 -4.50
CA ALA A 164 -4.63 13.28 -4.54
C ALA A 164 -3.82 14.59 -4.40
N ARG A 165 -2.85 14.63 -3.48
CA ARG A 165 -1.92 15.77 -3.31
C ARG A 165 -1.10 16.05 -4.57
N LEU A 166 -0.72 15.00 -5.31
CA LEU A 166 -0.02 15.11 -6.60
C LEU A 166 -0.93 15.52 -7.76
N GLY A 167 -2.24 15.63 -7.53
CA GLY A 167 -3.22 16.08 -8.51
C GLY A 167 -3.78 14.99 -9.41
N TYR A 168 -3.74 13.73 -9.00
CA TYR A 168 -4.47 12.65 -9.66
C TYR A 168 -5.93 12.64 -9.22
N ASP A 169 -6.82 12.24 -10.13
CA ASP A 169 -8.17 11.82 -9.79
C ASP A 169 -8.11 10.40 -9.22
N VAL A 170 -8.49 10.24 -7.96
CA VAL A 170 -8.28 8.99 -7.22
C VAL A 170 -9.59 8.34 -6.82
N THR A 171 -9.73 7.06 -7.14
CA THR A 171 -10.80 6.17 -6.67
C THR A 171 -10.20 5.03 -5.88
N VAL A 172 -10.76 4.72 -4.72
CA VAL A 172 -10.46 3.49 -3.95
C VAL A 172 -11.66 2.57 -4.07
N ARG A 173 -11.42 1.33 -4.51
CA ARG A 173 -12.44 0.28 -4.59
C ARG A 173 -12.46 -0.50 -3.27
N GLU A 174 -13.40 -0.12 -2.38
CA GLU A 174 -13.49 -0.71 -1.03
C GLU A 174 -13.84 -2.21 -1.06
N ASP A 175 -14.59 -2.66 -2.08
CA ASP A 175 -14.90 -4.08 -2.30
C ASP A 175 -13.64 -4.94 -2.60
N ALA A 176 -12.60 -4.30 -3.12
CA ALA A 176 -11.29 -4.90 -3.40
C ALA A 176 -10.19 -4.47 -2.41
N CYS A 177 -10.59 -4.06 -1.21
CA CYS A 177 -9.68 -3.70 -0.10
C CYS A 177 -10.09 -4.40 1.20
N ARG A 178 -9.15 -4.53 2.14
CA ARG A 178 -9.42 -4.95 3.53
C ARG A 178 -8.55 -4.12 4.48
N ALA A 179 -9.05 -3.89 5.68
CA ALA A 179 -8.43 -3.02 6.69
C ALA A 179 -7.88 -3.81 7.88
N ILE A 180 -6.88 -3.25 8.55
CA ILE A 180 -6.41 -3.70 9.86
C ILE A 180 -7.40 -3.26 10.94
N ASP A 181 -7.94 -2.04 10.80
CA ASP A 181 -8.86 -1.37 11.74
C ASP A 181 -8.32 -1.29 13.17
N LEU A 182 -7.13 -0.75 13.30
CA LEU A 182 -6.50 -0.50 14.58
C LEU A 182 -7.16 0.70 15.27
N ASP A 183 -7.90 0.45 16.35
CA ASP A 183 -8.57 1.47 17.17
C ASP A 183 -9.44 2.48 16.36
N GLY A 184 -10.14 2.00 15.32
CA GLY A 184 -11.00 2.84 14.49
C GLY A 184 -10.27 3.56 13.35
N SER A 185 -9.07 3.11 13.00
CA SER A 185 -8.27 3.67 11.89
C SER A 185 -9.00 3.62 10.55
N LEU A 186 -9.84 2.62 10.30
CA LEU A 186 -10.60 2.51 9.06
C LEU A 186 -11.55 3.70 8.84
N GLU A 187 -12.33 4.06 9.84
CA GLU A 187 -13.27 5.19 9.70
C GLU A 187 -12.51 6.52 9.62
N ALA A 188 -11.42 6.66 10.36
CA ALA A 188 -10.52 7.82 10.25
C ALA A 188 -9.92 7.93 8.82
N ALA A 189 -9.50 6.81 8.25
CA ALA A 189 -8.97 6.74 6.88
C ALA A 189 -10.01 7.16 5.82
N ARG A 190 -11.22 6.60 5.92
CA ARG A 190 -12.34 6.98 5.03
C ARG A 190 -12.64 8.47 5.08
N LYS A 191 -12.68 9.03 6.28
CA LYS A 191 -12.90 10.48 6.47
C LYS A 191 -11.80 11.31 5.85
N ALA A 192 -10.53 10.93 6.06
CA ALA A 192 -9.38 11.62 5.49
C ALA A 192 -9.37 11.57 3.97
N MET A 193 -9.60 10.39 3.38
CA MET A 193 -9.66 10.20 1.93
C MET A 193 -10.78 11.04 1.29
N ARG A 194 -12.00 11.02 1.85
CA ARG A 194 -13.11 11.86 1.35
C ARG A 194 -12.79 13.35 1.47
N ALA A 195 -12.16 13.79 2.55
CA ALA A 195 -11.75 15.19 2.73
C ALA A 195 -10.70 15.64 1.71
N ALA A 196 -9.87 14.72 1.22
CA ALA A 196 -8.89 14.97 0.17
C ALA A 196 -9.47 14.85 -1.26
N GLY A 197 -10.77 14.59 -1.41
CA GLY A 197 -11.43 14.46 -2.71
C GLY A 197 -11.30 13.06 -3.34
N VAL A 198 -10.83 12.07 -2.59
CA VAL A 198 -10.79 10.68 -3.06
C VAL A 198 -12.20 10.10 -3.09
N VAL A 199 -12.55 9.45 -4.19
CA VAL A 199 -13.81 8.72 -4.34
C VAL A 199 -13.67 7.33 -3.73
N LEU A 200 -14.61 6.96 -2.86
CA LEU A 200 -14.70 5.61 -2.29
C LEU A 200 -15.89 4.89 -2.93
N GLU A 201 -15.63 3.76 -3.58
CA GLU A 201 -16.61 2.94 -4.30
C GLU A 201 -16.59 1.49 -3.79
N GLY A 202 -17.76 0.85 -3.71
CA GLY A 202 -17.90 -0.56 -3.35
C GLY A 202 -18.90 -0.82 -2.26
#